data_081ec36a2b987170e6d1c42dd97263ab
#
_entry.id   081ec36a2b987170e6d1c42dd97263ab
#
_cell.length_a   1.000
_cell.length_b   1.000
_cell.length_c   1.000
_cell.angle_alpha   90.00
_cell.angle_beta   90.00
_cell.angle_gamma   90.00
#
_symmetry.space_group_name_H-M   'P 1'
#
loop_
_entity.id
_entity.type
_entity.pdbx_description
1 polymer ?
#
loop_
_entity_poly.entity_id
_entity_poly.type
_entity_poly.pdbx_seq_one_letter_code
_entity_poly.pdbx_strand_id
1 'polypeptide(L)'
;YKIESQLKKAQERRVWLDSGGTLVIDPCEAMTVIDVNTAKFTGKRALEDTVLRLNLEACGEIARQVRLRNLSGIIIIDMIDMKTPEHRQMVLDALEEAFASDRVKTVIHGLTSLGLVEMTRKRSRPPLREMLAKQEETHE
;
A
#
# COMPACT_ATOMS: atom_id res chain seq x y z
N TYR A 1 2.93 22.53 -11.06
CA TYR A 1 4.23 21.83 -10.89
C TYR A 1 4.15 20.65 -9.94
N LYS A 2 3.79 20.91 -8.67
CA LYS A 2 3.72 19.85 -7.66
C LYS A 2 2.62 18.85 -7.96
N ILE A 3 1.51 19.29 -8.51
CA ILE A 3 0.37 18.43 -8.82
C ILE A 3 0.72 17.45 -9.93
N GLU A 4 1.34 17.92 -11.01
CA GLU A 4 1.76 17.05 -12.10
C GLU A 4 2.83 16.05 -11.66
N SER A 5 3.78 16.50 -10.84
CA SER A 5 4.81 15.64 -10.28
C SER A 5 4.20 14.56 -9.38
N GLN A 6 3.24 14.92 -8.53
CA GLN A 6 2.57 13.97 -7.65
C GLN A 6 1.73 12.96 -8.43
N LEU A 7 1.03 13.41 -9.48
CA LEU A 7 0.25 12.52 -10.32
C LEU A 7 1.15 11.54 -11.07
N LYS A 8 2.29 12.00 -11.55
CA LYS A 8 3.25 11.13 -12.21
C LYS A 8 3.80 10.09 -11.24
N LYS A 9 4.15 10.50 -10.02
CA LYS A 9 4.62 9.58 -8.98
C LYS A 9 3.56 8.56 -8.59
N ALA A 10 2.30 8.98 -8.56
CA ALA A 10 1.19 8.09 -8.23
C ALA A 10 0.95 7.01 -9.29
N GLN A 11 1.50 7.18 -10.50
CA GLN A 11 1.39 6.19 -11.56
C GLN A 11 2.59 5.25 -11.59
N GLU A 12 3.64 5.56 -10.85
CA GLU A 12 4.82 4.72 -10.81
C GLU A 12 4.55 3.43 -10.04
N ARG A 13 5.01 2.33 -10.59
CA ARG A 13 4.88 1.00 -9.97
C ARG A 13 5.68 0.91 -8.68
N ARG A 14 6.86 1.52 -8.65
CA ARG A 14 7.79 1.47 -7.52
C ARG A 14 7.79 2.77 -6.75
N VAL A 15 7.68 2.66 -5.43
CA VAL A 15 7.73 3.81 -4.52
C VAL A 15 8.88 3.59 -3.54
N TRP A 16 9.75 4.58 -3.42
CA TRP A 16 10.90 4.51 -2.51
C TRP A 16 10.48 4.97 -1.11
N LEU A 17 10.94 4.22 -0.11
CA LEU A 17 10.78 4.60 1.29
C LEU A 17 12.04 5.36 1.75
N ASP A 18 11.88 6.23 2.74
CA ASP A 18 12.99 7.05 3.24
C ASP A 18 14.15 6.19 3.76
N SER A 19 13.84 5.06 4.36
CA SER A 19 14.86 4.14 4.89
C SER A 19 15.61 3.36 3.81
N GLY A 20 15.20 3.45 2.56
CA GLY A 20 15.84 2.76 1.44
C GLY A 20 15.11 1.51 0.98
N GLY A 21 14.01 1.15 1.63
CA GLY A 21 13.12 0.10 1.13
C GLY A 21 12.27 0.62 -0.02
N THR A 22 11.53 -0.28 -0.65
CA THR A 22 10.62 0.07 -1.74
C THR A 22 9.29 -0.65 -1.59
N LEU A 23 8.25 0.01 -2.11
CA LEU A 23 6.95 -0.62 -2.35
C LEU A 23 6.82 -0.86 -3.85
N VAL A 24 6.37 -2.04 -4.23
CA VAL A 24 6.01 -2.32 -5.62
C VAL A 24 4.50 -2.51 -5.65
N ILE A 25 3.81 -1.64 -6.39
CA ILE A 25 2.36 -1.61 -6.42
C ILE A 25 1.88 -2.07 -7.80
N ASP A 26 1.20 -3.20 -7.84
CA ASP A 26 0.69 -3.80 -9.08
C ASP A 26 -0.83 -3.86 -9.02
N PRO A 27 -1.53 -2.86 -9.57
CA PRO A 27 -2.98 -2.95 -9.69
C PRO A 27 -3.34 -3.92 -10.80
N CYS A 28 -4.07 -4.95 -10.43
CA CYS A 28 -4.60 -5.94 -11.36
C CYS A 28 -6.10 -5.73 -11.51
N GLU A 29 -6.73 -6.42 -12.46
CA GLU A 29 -8.14 -6.24 -12.73
C GLU A 29 -9.03 -6.53 -11.52
N ALA A 30 -8.73 -7.62 -10.81
CA ALA A 30 -9.55 -8.08 -9.68
C ALA A 30 -9.00 -7.69 -8.31
N MET A 31 -7.74 -7.28 -8.23
CA MET A 31 -7.10 -6.96 -6.96
C MET A 31 -5.85 -6.13 -7.18
N THR A 32 -5.35 -5.52 -6.11
CA THR A 32 -4.07 -4.84 -6.12
C THR A 32 -3.10 -5.61 -5.23
N VAL A 33 -1.89 -5.81 -5.71
CA VAL A 33 -0.83 -6.45 -4.94
C VAL A 33 0.24 -5.41 -4.61
N ILE A 34 0.61 -5.33 -3.35
CA ILE A 34 1.65 -4.42 -2.88
C ILE A 34 2.74 -5.25 -2.21
N ASP A 35 3.95 -5.13 -2.71
CA ASP A 35 5.10 -5.87 -2.21
C ASP A 35 6.10 -4.92 -1.55
N VAL A 36 6.52 -5.25 -0.32
CA VAL A 36 7.51 -4.47 0.42
C VAL A 36 8.86 -5.13 0.22
N ASN A 37 9.80 -4.40 -0.36
CA ASN A 37 11.13 -4.91 -0.65
C ASN A 37 12.21 -4.07 0.01
N THR A 38 13.35 -4.69 0.27
CA THR A 38 14.51 -3.98 0.78
C THR A 38 15.74 -4.36 -0.03
N ALA A 39 16.38 -3.37 -0.64
CA ALA A 39 17.58 -3.58 -1.44
C ALA A 39 18.85 -3.70 -0.59
N LYS A 40 18.78 -3.31 0.69
CA LYS A 40 19.97 -3.24 1.56
C LYS A 40 20.31 -4.53 2.28
N PHE A 41 19.43 -5.53 2.22
CA PHE A 41 19.58 -6.74 3.02
C PHE A 41 19.78 -7.98 2.17
N THR A 42 20.53 -7.84 1.10
CA THR A 42 20.81 -8.98 0.20
C THR A 42 21.75 -9.95 0.87
N GLY A 43 21.27 -11.16 1.13
CA GLY A 43 22.09 -12.28 1.54
C GLY A 43 22.54 -12.32 2.99
N LYS A 44 22.16 -11.35 3.82
CA LYS A 44 22.48 -11.37 5.24
C LYS A 44 21.24 -11.12 6.08
N ARG A 45 21.28 -11.64 7.32
CA ARG A 45 20.18 -11.50 8.26
C ARG A 45 19.87 -10.03 8.51
N ALA A 46 18.72 -9.58 8.05
CA ALA A 46 18.16 -8.35 8.57
C ALA A 46 17.81 -8.60 10.04
N LEU A 47 18.25 -7.70 10.92
CA LEU A 47 17.85 -7.76 12.32
C LEU A 47 16.34 -7.64 12.39
N GLU A 48 15.70 -8.40 13.28
CA GLU A 48 14.26 -8.38 13.43
C GLU A 48 13.71 -6.98 13.66
N ASP A 49 14.43 -6.16 14.44
CA ASP A 49 14.04 -4.77 14.69
C ASP A 49 14.07 -3.92 13.42
N THR A 50 15.04 -4.17 12.55
CA THR A 50 15.16 -3.44 11.28
C THR A 50 14.01 -3.79 10.35
N VAL A 51 13.67 -5.08 10.28
CA VAL A 51 12.53 -5.56 9.49
C VAL A 51 11.23 -4.94 10.01
N LEU A 52 11.05 -4.94 11.32
CA LEU A 52 9.86 -4.33 11.93
C LEU A 52 9.74 -2.85 11.60
N ARG A 53 10.83 -2.10 11.76
CA ARG A 53 10.84 -0.67 11.43
C ARG A 53 10.48 -0.41 9.98
N LEU A 54 11.03 -1.20 9.07
CA LEU A 54 10.76 -1.05 7.65
C LEU A 54 9.30 -1.36 7.33
N ASN A 55 8.76 -2.42 7.90
CA ASN A 55 7.36 -2.76 7.71
C ASN A 55 6.42 -1.71 8.31
N LEU A 56 6.77 -1.14 9.47
CA LEU A 56 5.99 -0.06 10.09
C LEU A 56 6.01 1.20 9.20
N GLU A 57 7.17 1.56 8.66
CA GLU A 57 7.29 2.67 7.73
C GLU A 57 6.43 2.40 6.48
N ALA A 58 6.49 1.17 5.98
CA ALA A 58 5.70 0.78 4.82
C ALA A 58 4.20 0.95 5.04
N CYS A 59 3.71 0.68 6.24
CA CYS A 59 2.28 0.83 6.55
C CYS A 59 1.78 2.24 6.26
N GLY A 60 2.51 3.25 6.70
CA GLY A 60 2.14 4.65 6.46
C GLY A 60 2.16 5.00 4.98
N GLU A 61 3.19 4.57 4.27
CA GLU A 61 3.29 4.86 2.84
C GLU A 61 2.27 4.08 2.02
N ILE A 62 1.96 2.84 2.40
CA ILE A 62 0.91 2.06 1.75
C ILE A 62 -0.43 2.78 1.86
N ALA A 63 -0.79 3.25 3.05
CA ALA A 63 -2.04 3.98 3.23
C ALA A 63 -2.08 5.25 2.39
N ARG A 64 -0.97 5.98 2.35
CA ARG A 64 -0.85 7.18 1.53
C ARG A 64 -1.04 6.87 0.05
N GLN A 65 -0.37 5.84 -0.46
CA GLN A 65 -0.45 5.45 -1.86
C GLN A 65 -1.83 4.92 -2.24
N VAL A 66 -2.45 4.14 -1.37
CA VAL A 66 -3.81 3.61 -1.59
C VAL A 66 -4.80 4.76 -1.75
N ARG A 67 -4.69 5.78 -0.90
CA ARG A 67 -5.55 6.98 -1.00
C ARG A 67 -5.24 7.79 -2.25
N LEU A 68 -3.96 8.04 -2.50
CA LEU A 68 -3.51 8.86 -3.63
C LEU A 68 -3.94 8.27 -4.96
N ARG A 69 -3.82 6.94 -5.09
CA ARG A 69 -4.19 6.22 -6.31
C ARG A 69 -5.65 5.78 -6.32
N ASN A 70 -6.36 6.00 -5.22
CA ASN A 70 -7.74 5.56 -5.04
C ASN A 70 -7.94 4.08 -5.36
N LEU A 71 -7.07 3.25 -4.81
CA LEU A 71 -7.16 1.81 -4.98
C LEU A 71 -8.36 1.28 -4.19
N SER A 72 -9.12 0.36 -4.78
CA SER A 72 -10.32 -0.18 -4.17
C SER A 72 -10.44 -1.68 -4.44
N GLY A 73 -11.36 -2.32 -3.72
CA GLY A 73 -11.53 -3.75 -3.79
C GLY A 73 -10.52 -4.48 -2.93
N ILE A 74 -10.09 -5.65 -3.38
CA ILE A 74 -9.14 -6.49 -2.64
C ILE A 74 -7.73 -5.94 -2.80
N ILE A 75 -7.03 -5.78 -1.68
CA ILE A 75 -5.63 -5.36 -1.65
C ILE A 75 -4.85 -6.39 -0.85
N ILE A 76 -3.83 -6.96 -1.47
CA ILE A 76 -2.96 -7.96 -0.84
C ILE A 76 -1.60 -7.30 -0.62
N ILE A 77 -1.10 -7.35 0.60
CA ILE A 77 0.18 -6.74 0.95
C ILE A 77 1.15 -7.83 1.38
N ASP A 78 2.27 -7.91 0.70
CA ASP A 78 3.34 -8.83 1.04
C ASP A 78 4.40 -8.07 1.83
N MET A 79 4.35 -8.19 3.15
CA MET A 79 5.33 -7.57 4.05
C MET A 79 6.59 -8.41 4.09
N ILE A 80 7.70 -7.80 4.51
CA ILE A 80 8.92 -8.54 4.77
C ILE A 80 8.65 -9.50 5.92
N ASP A 81 9.10 -10.74 5.78
CA ASP A 81 8.80 -11.81 6.73
C ASP A 81 9.24 -11.45 8.15
N MET A 82 8.34 -11.64 9.10
CA MET A 82 8.56 -11.39 10.52
C MET A 82 8.39 -12.69 11.29
N LYS A 83 9.36 -12.99 12.14
CA LYS A 83 9.38 -14.28 12.86
C LYS A 83 8.53 -14.29 14.11
N THR A 84 8.32 -13.12 14.76
CA THR A 84 7.59 -13.08 16.02
C THR A 84 6.14 -12.67 15.82
N PRO A 85 5.19 -13.33 16.49
CA PRO A 85 3.78 -12.93 16.42
C PRO A 85 3.54 -11.50 16.88
N GLU A 86 4.30 -11.03 17.86
CA GLU A 86 4.18 -9.67 18.39
C GLU A 86 4.48 -8.63 17.31
N HIS A 87 5.51 -8.86 16.51
CA HIS A 87 5.87 -7.95 15.41
C HIS A 87 4.79 -7.94 14.34
N ARG A 88 4.23 -9.10 14.01
CA ARG A 88 3.12 -9.19 13.04
C ARG A 88 1.91 -8.41 13.52
N GLN A 89 1.58 -8.52 14.81
CA GLN A 89 0.46 -7.77 15.37
C GLN A 89 0.72 -6.28 15.37
N MET A 90 1.94 -5.86 15.68
CA MET A 90 2.31 -4.45 15.63
C MET A 90 2.14 -3.86 14.24
N VAL A 91 2.49 -4.62 13.21
CA VAL A 91 2.34 -4.17 11.81
C VAL A 91 0.87 -4.09 11.44
N LEU A 92 0.05 -5.07 11.83
CA LEU A 92 -1.39 -5.03 11.59
C LEU A 92 -2.03 -3.83 12.27
N ASP A 93 -1.66 -3.56 13.52
CA ASP A 93 -2.18 -2.43 14.28
C ASP A 93 -1.77 -1.10 13.63
N ALA A 94 -0.53 -1.02 13.18
CA ALA A 94 -0.02 0.17 12.49
C ALA A 94 -0.76 0.41 11.17
N LEU A 95 -1.08 -0.65 10.45
CA LEU A 95 -1.82 -0.55 9.21
C LEU A 95 -3.25 -0.07 9.46
N GLU A 96 -3.92 -0.62 10.49
CA GLU A 96 -5.25 -0.16 10.88
C GLU A 96 -5.23 1.31 11.27
N GLU A 97 -4.24 1.73 12.04
CA GLU A 97 -4.10 3.13 12.45
C GLU A 97 -3.86 4.04 11.23
N ALA A 98 -3.03 3.59 10.29
CA ALA A 98 -2.74 4.37 9.09
C ALA A 98 -3.99 4.60 8.23
N PHE A 99 -4.92 3.67 8.24
CA PHE A 99 -6.18 3.79 7.50
C PHE A 99 -7.34 4.37 8.33
N ALA A 100 -7.14 4.60 9.61
CA ALA A 100 -8.21 5.09 10.49
C ALA A 100 -8.77 6.44 10.06
N SER A 101 -7.95 7.29 9.46
CA SER A 101 -8.37 8.61 8.98
C SER A 101 -8.87 8.59 7.52
N ASP A 102 -8.90 7.44 6.88
CA ASP A 102 -9.40 7.33 5.51
C ASP A 102 -10.91 7.55 5.49
N ARG A 103 -11.36 8.42 4.59
CA ARG A 103 -12.80 8.68 4.41
C ARG A 103 -13.52 7.48 3.80
N VAL A 104 -12.79 6.63 3.12
CA VAL A 104 -13.34 5.43 2.50
C VAL A 104 -13.18 4.27 3.47
N LYS A 105 -14.23 3.49 3.61
CA LYS A 105 -14.21 2.35 4.54
C LYS A 105 -13.19 1.31 4.09
N THR A 106 -12.31 0.93 5.02
CA THR A 106 -11.33 -0.13 4.83
C THR A 106 -11.53 -1.20 5.90
N VAL A 107 -11.28 -2.44 5.52
CA VAL A 107 -11.30 -3.57 6.46
C VAL A 107 -10.01 -4.35 6.28
N ILE A 108 -9.27 -4.50 7.35
CA ILE A 108 -8.06 -5.32 7.37
C ILE A 108 -8.45 -6.67 7.93
N HIS A 109 -8.41 -7.70 7.08
CA HIS A 109 -8.87 -9.04 7.45
C HIS A 109 -7.82 -9.82 8.24
N GLY A 110 -6.55 -9.45 8.13
CA GLY A 110 -5.47 -10.04 8.88
C GLY A 110 -4.43 -10.70 7.98
N LEU A 111 -3.56 -11.48 8.60
CA LEU A 111 -2.52 -12.24 7.89
C LEU A 111 -3.04 -13.60 7.48
N THR A 112 -2.73 -13.98 6.23
CA THR A 112 -3.04 -15.31 5.74
C THR A 112 -2.02 -16.33 6.25
N SER A 113 -2.26 -17.61 6.01
CA SER A 113 -1.31 -18.68 6.33
C SER A 113 0.03 -18.52 5.58
N LEU A 114 0.02 -17.78 4.47
CA LEU A 114 1.22 -17.52 3.68
C LEU A 114 1.95 -16.24 4.11
N GLY A 115 1.45 -15.55 5.15
CA GLY A 115 2.07 -14.32 5.64
C GLY A 115 1.69 -13.07 4.89
N LEU A 116 0.65 -13.11 4.06
CA LEU A 116 0.17 -11.95 3.32
C LEU A 116 -0.92 -11.24 4.10
N VAL A 117 -0.92 -9.92 4.08
CA VAL A 117 -2.01 -9.13 4.67
C VAL A 117 -3.12 -9.00 3.63
N GLU A 118 -4.31 -9.40 4.02
CA GLU A 118 -5.51 -9.21 3.19
C GLU A 118 -6.32 -8.04 3.72
N MET A 119 -6.69 -7.13 2.83
CA MET A 119 -7.58 -6.04 3.17
C MET A 119 -8.52 -5.73 2.02
N THR A 120 -9.58 -5.02 2.32
CA THR A 120 -10.51 -4.53 1.31
C THR A 120 -10.75 -3.05 1.54
N ARG A 121 -10.90 -2.32 0.46
CA ARG A 121 -11.25 -0.91 0.51
C ARG A 121 -12.48 -0.70 -0.36
N LYS A 122 -13.51 -0.09 0.20
CA LYS A 122 -14.76 0.14 -0.50
C LYS A 122 -14.52 1.00 -1.73
N ARG A 123 -15.23 0.70 -2.81
CA ARG A 123 -15.17 1.53 -4.01
C ARG A 123 -15.75 2.90 -3.69
N SER A 124 -14.98 3.93 -3.98
CA SER A 124 -15.38 5.31 -3.83
C SER A 124 -15.51 5.95 -5.20
N ARG A 125 -16.01 7.20 -5.21
CA ARG A 125 -16.03 7.96 -6.45
C ARG A 125 -14.62 8.11 -6.98
N PRO A 126 -14.42 7.95 -8.30
CA PRO A 126 -13.10 8.18 -8.87
C PRO A 126 -12.67 9.64 -8.66
N PRO A 127 -11.37 9.91 -8.70
CA PRO A 127 -10.88 11.28 -8.62
C PRO A 127 -11.55 12.16 -9.67
N LEU A 128 -11.67 13.45 -9.38
CA LEU A 128 -12.34 14.41 -10.27
C LEU A 128 -11.84 14.31 -11.71
N ARG A 129 -10.57 14.07 -11.90
CA ARG A 129 -9.96 13.93 -13.22
C ARG A 129 -10.54 12.77 -14.02
N GLU A 130 -10.76 11.64 -13.39
CA GLU A 130 -11.37 10.47 -14.06
C GLU A 130 -12.85 10.72 -14.37
N MET A 131 -13.53 11.42 -13.50
CA MET A 131 -14.94 11.80 -13.73
C MET A 131 -15.06 12.71 -14.96
N LEU A 132 -14.15 13.66 -15.10
CA LEU A 132 -14.15 14.56 -16.26
C LEU A 132 -13.85 13.80 -17.55
N ALA A 133 -12.90 12.87 -17.52
CA ALA A 133 -12.58 12.06 -18.69
C ALA A 133 -13.78 11.20 -19.12
N LYS A 134 -14.50 10.61 -18.18
CA LYS A 134 -15.71 9.84 -18.48
C LYS A 134 -16.82 10.69 -19.07
N GLN A 135 -16.97 11.93 -18.61
CA GLN A 135 -17.95 12.85 -19.15
C GLN A 135 -17.63 13.21 -20.61
N GLU A 136 -16.37 13.42 -20.93
CA GLU A 136 -15.94 13.68 -22.29
C GLU A 136 -16.25 12.50 -23.22
N GLU A 137 -16.02 11.28 -22.75
CA GLU A 137 -16.34 10.06 -23.52
C GLU A 137 -17.84 9.94 -23.80
N THR A 138 -18.69 10.35 -22.87
CA THR A 138 -20.14 10.24 -23.06
C THR A 138 -20.73 11.33 -23.96
N HIS A 139 -19.97 12.37 -24.26
CA HIS A 139 -20.43 13.46 -25.17
C HIS A 139 -20.07 13.23 -26.63
N GLU A 140 -19.30 12.22 -26.91
CA GLU A 140 -19.02 11.79 -28.28
C GLU A 140 -20.11 10.83 -28.78
#